data_41169d4bcc124fd3756413f6151a68a7
#
_entry.id   41169d4bcc124fd3756413f6151a68a7
#
_cell.length_a   1.000
_cell.length_b   1.000
_cell.length_c   1.000
_cell.angle_alpha   90.00
_cell.angle_beta   90.00
_cell.angle_gamma   90.00
#
_symmetry.space_group_name_H-M   'P 1'
#
loop_
_entity.id
_entity.type
_entity.pdbx_description
1 polymer ?
#
loop_
_entity_poly.entity_id
_entity_poly.type
_entity_poly.pdbx_seq_one_letter_code
_entity_poly.pdbx_strand_id
1 'polypeptide(L)'
;MDLFSTLNAIYATFFGASPPTRACVAVDLPPSTRIKFDCFAYAETDPSQRIALHVQGLSYWAPANIGPYSQAVLVDEHMFISGQIGLIPANLSLPLPKDPATETALVLQHTNRVADAVRKSSGQWKGNTQLAIYWLVYREHAAGVAAACELVATVGILLSTSSHYSYLRSGKEHTDNSVGNTLIT
;
A
#
# COMPACT_ATOMS: atom_id res chain seq x y z
N MET A 1 -7.57 -14.43 3.12
CA MET A 1 -6.90 -14.12 1.82
C MET A 1 -6.61 -15.37 0.98
N ASP A 2 -7.48 -16.33 0.95
CA ASP A 2 -7.28 -17.65 0.32
C ASP A 2 -7.10 -17.59 -1.20
N LEU A 3 -7.63 -16.53 -1.82
CA LEU A 3 -7.50 -16.33 -3.27
C LEU A 3 -6.26 -15.52 -3.68
N PHE A 4 -5.45 -15.05 -2.73
CA PHE A 4 -4.36 -14.12 -3.03
C PHE A 4 -3.34 -14.70 -4.02
N SER A 5 -2.90 -15.93 -3.81
CA SER A 5 -1.93 -16.60 -4.69
C SER A 5 -2.50 -16.82 -6.09
N THR A 6 -3.73 -17.34 -6.17
CA THR A 6 -4.41 -17.60 -7.45
C THR A 6 -4.63 -16.31 -8.23
N LEU A 7 -5.08 -15.26 -7.52
CA LEU A 7 -5.27 -13.96 -8.11
C LEU A 7 -3.96 -13.36 -8.64
N ASN A 8 -2.89 -13.43 -7.86
CA ASN A 8 -1.58 -12.94 -8.26
C ASN A 8 -1.03 -13.66 -9.50
N ALA A 9 -1.23 -14.98 -9.60
CA ALA A 9 -0.81 -15.75 -10.74
C ALA A 9 -1.50 -15.27 -12.04
N ILE A 10 -2.81 -15.01 -11.97
CA ILE A 10 -3.57 -14.49 -13.11
C ILE A 10 -3.19 -13.02 -13.38
N TYR A 11 -3.13 -12.19 -12.35
CA TYR A 11 -2.83 -10.76 -12.47
C TYR A 11 -1.47 -10.51 -13.13
N ALA A 12 -0.45 -11.31 -12.79
CA ALA A 12 0.89 -11.20 -13.35
C ALA A 12 0.91 -11.40 -14.88
N THR A 13 -0.04 -12.14 -15.44
CA THR A 13 -0.09 -12.37 -16.89
C THR A 13 -0.50 -11.13 -17.70
N PHE A 14 -1.11 -10.14 -17.05
CA PHE A 14 -1.60 -8.93 -17.73
C PHE A 14 -0.59 -7.79 -17.79
N PHE A 15 0.30 -7.66 -16.80
CA PHE A 15 1.10 -6.44 -16.62
C PHE A 15 2.60 -6.60 -16.84
N GLY A 16 3.09 -7.81 -17.00
CA GLY A 16 4.51 -8.08 -17.29
C GLY A 16 5.48 -7.46 -16.28
N ALA A 17 6.52 -6.78 -16.80
CA ALA A 17 7.62 -6.24 -16.00
C ALA A 17 7.33 -4.89 -15.34
N SER A 18 6.25 -4.20 -15.71
CA SER A 18 5.89 -2.90 -15.16
C SER A 18 4.43 -2.86 -14.70
N PRO A 19 4.08 -3.63 -13.67
CA PRO A 19 2.72 -3.67 -13.16
C PRO A 19 2.32 -2.34 -12.50
N PRO A 20 1.01 -2.04 -12.43
CA PRO A 20 0.51 -0.86 -11.74
C PRO A 20 0.77 -0.93 -10.23
N THR A 21 0.53 0.18 -9.54
CA THR A 21 0.39 0.19 -8.07
C THR A 21 -0.87 -0.56 -7.66
N ARG A 22 -0.85 -1.13 -6.47
CA ARG A 22 -1.98 -1.89 -5.95
C ARG A 22 -2.00 -1.89 -4.42
N ALA A 23 -3.17 -1.72 -3.83
CA ALA A 23 -3.47 -2.12 -2.46
C ALA A 23 -4.43 -3.32 -2.49
N CYS A 24 -4.20 -4.29 -1.63
CA CYS A 24 -5.01 -5.50 -1.54
C CYS A 24 -5.36 -5.76 -0.08
N VAL A 25 -6.63 -5.73 0.24
CA VAL A 25 -7.13 -5.91 1.60
C VAL A 25 -8.23 -6.97 1.65
N ALA A 26 -8.34 -7.67 2.77
CA ALA A 26 -9.44 -8.59 3.03
C ALA A 26 -10.56 -7.83 3.75
N VAL A 27 -11.76 -7.84 3.19
CA VAL A 27 -12.92 -7.13 3.71
C VAL A 27 -14.18 -7.98 3.55
N ASP A 28 -15.23 -7.65 4.28
CA ASP A 28 -16.55 -8.22 4.05
C ASP A 28 -17.17 -7.61 2.79
N LEU A 29 -17.36 -8.43 1.77
CA LEU A 29 -18.03 -8.06 0.54
C LEU A 29 -19.49 -8.54 0.56
N PRO A 30 -20.37 -7.97 -0.28
CA PRO A 30 -21.74 -8.46 -0.43
C PRO A 30 -21.79 -9.96 -0.72
N PRO A 31 -22.87 -10.64 -0.32
CA PRO A 31 -23.04 -12.07 -0.61
C PRO A 31 -22.78 -12.39 -2.08
N SER A 32 -22.13 -13.50 -2.36
CA SER A 32 -21.68 -13.97 -3.69
C SER A 32 -20.54 -13.21 -4.34
N THR A 33 -20.10 -12.06 -3.80
CA THR A 33 -18.93 -11.34 -4.31
C THR A 33 -17.67 -11.79 -3.59
N ARG A 34 -16.75 -12.43 -4.29
CA ARG A 34 -15.50 -12.92 -3.72
C ARG A 34 -14.34 -11.95 -3.88
N ILE A 35 -14.38 -11.14 -4.93
CA ILE A 35 -13.35 -10.16 -5.28
C ILE A 35 -14.03 -8.92 -5.82
N LYS A 36 -13.54 -7.76 -5.45
CA LYS A 36 -13.90 -6.47 -6.03
C LYS A 36 -12.64 -5.74 -6.45
N PHE A 37 -12.65 -5.14 -7.63
CA PHE A 37 -11.60 -4.25 -8.13
C PHE A 37 -12.15 -2.84 -8.24
N ASP A 38 -11.41 -1.87 -7.71
CA ASP A 38 -11.58 -0.46 -8.01
C ASP A 38 -10.30 -0.02 -8.74
N CYS A 39 -10.41 0.53 -9.94
CA CYS A 39 -9.28 0.81 -10.81
C CYS A 39 -9.27 2.25 -11.29
N PHE A 40 -8.08 2.85 -11.28
CA PHE A 40 -7.79 4.08 -12.02
C PHE A 40 -7.02 3.72 -13.28
N ALA A 41 -7.50 4.17 -14.43
CA ALA A 41 -6.84 3.97 -15.71
C ALA A 41 -6.44 5.32 -16.30
N TYR A 42 -5.25 5.38 -16.86
CA TYR A 42 -4.70 6.54 -17.55
C TYR A 42 -4.28 6.15 -18.97
N ALA A 43 -4.68 6.94 -19.96
CA ALA A 43 -4.31 6.73 -21.35
C ALA A 43 -2.96 7.42 -21.63
N GLU A 44 -1.87 6.65 -21.56
CA GLU A 44 -0.53 7.14 -21.92
C GLU A 44 -0.46 7.40 -23.43
N THR A 45 0.06 8.54 -23.82
CA THR A 45 0.41 8.85 -25.21
C THR A 45 1.86 8.49 -25.53
N ASP A 46 2.71 8.45 -24.49
CA ASP A 46 4.12 8.08 -24.54
C ASP A 46 4.49 7.30 -23.27
N PRO A 47 5.12 6.11 -23.39
CA PRO A 47 5.59 5.31 -22.24
C PRO A 47 6.53 6.06 -21.30
N SER A 48 7.25 7.10 -21.78
CA SER A 48 8.12 7.94 -20.94
C SER A 48 7.37 8.80 -19.94
N GLN A 49 6.07 9.00 -20.11
CA GLN A 49 5.21 9.75 -19.18
C GLN A 49 4.97 9.00 -17.87
N ARG A 50 5.29 7.71 -17.84
CA ARG A 50 5.14 6.89 -16.65
C ARG A 50 6.49 6.49 -16.07
N ILE A 51 6.69 6.80 -14.79
CA ILE A 51 7.83 6.34 -14.01
C ILE A 51 7.33 5.34 -12.99
N ALA A 52 7.82 4.10 -13.04
CA ALA A 52 7.47 3.06 -12.09
C ALA A 52 8.67 2.70 -11.21
N LEU A 53 8.45 2.65 -9.90
CA LEU A 53 9.40 2.12 -8.94
C LEU A 53 9.04 0.67 -8.62
N HIS A 54 9.93 -0.25 -8.99
CA HIS A 54 9.71 -1.68 -8.82
C HIS A 54 10.87 -2.34 -8.08
N VAL A 55 10.73 -2.52 -6.76
CA VAL A 55 11.73 -3.14 -5.89
C VAL A 55 11.44 -4.63 -5.79
N GLN A 56 12.19 -5.44 -6.50
CA GLN A 56 12.01 -6.91 -6.57
C GLN A 56 12.89 -7.67 -5.60
N GLY A 57 14.09 -7.17 -5.34
CA GLY A 57 15.06 -7.83 -4.48
C GLY A 57 14.98 -7.40 -3.02
N LEU A 58 15.39 -8.26 -2.10
CA LEU A 58 15.58 -7.89 -0.70
C LEU A 58 16.58 -6.74 -0.60
N SER A 59 16.25 -5.75 0.21
CA SER A 59 17.08 -4.57 0.43
C SER A 59 16.97 -4.10 1.87
N TYR A 60 17.77 -3.10 2.25
CA TYR A 60 17.68 -2.49 3.57
C TYR A 60 16.88 -1.19 3.58
N TRP A 61 16.48 -0.67 2.39
CA TRP A 61 15.86 0.64 2.31
C TRP A 61 14.34 0.59 2.12
N ALA A 62 13.81 -0.40 1.41
CA ALA A 62 12.37 -0.59 1.21
C ALA A 62 12.04 -2.08 1.12
N PRO A 63 10.87 -2.54 1.58
CA PRO A 63 10.43 -3.91 1.37
C PRO A 63 10.30 -4.22 -0.12
N ALA A 64 10.79 -5.40 -0.52
CA ALA A 64 10.50 -5.94 -1.84
C ALA A 64 8.99 -6.17 -1.99
N ASN A 65 8.50 -6.10 -3.23
CA ASN A 65 7.10 -6.42 -3.51
C ASN A 65 6.80 -7.90 -3.20
N ILE A 66 5.73 -8.13 -2.47
CA ILE A 66 5.24 -9.49 -2.13
C ILE A 66 4.20 -10.01 -3.14
N GLY A 67 4.01 -9.33 -4.24
CA GLY A 67 3.08 -9.65 -5.31
C GLY A 67 3.41 -8.87 -6.58
N PRO A 68 2.68 -9.09 -7.69
CA PRO A 68 2.92 -8.44 -8.97
C PRO A 68 2.37 -7.00 -8.99
N TYR A 69 3.05 -6.08 -8.33
CA TYR A 69 2.75 -4.64 -8.31
C TYR A 69 4.03 -3.82 -8.23
N SER A 70 4.01 -2.59 -8.69
CA SER A 70 5.07 -1.60 -8.46
C SER A 70 4.83 -0.89 -7.13
N GLN A 71 5.88 -0.56 -6.38
CA GLN A 71 5.75 0.17 -5.11
C GLN A 71 5.19 1.57 -5.32
N ALA A 72 5.54 2.22 -6.42
CA ALA A 72 4.96 3.48 -6.83
C ALA A 72 4.93 3.61 -8.36
N VAL A 73 3.96 4.38 -8.85
CA VAL A 73 3.88 4.82 -10.24
C VAL A 73 3.60 6.32 -10.24
N LEU A 74 4.41 7.08 -10.98
CA LEU A 74 4.19 8.48 -11.28
C LEU A 74 3.72 8.59 -12.73
N VAL A 75 2.58 9.23 -12.94
CA VAL A 75 2.02 9.56 -14.24
C VAL A 75 1.66 11.05 -14.23
N ASP A 76 2.21 11.80 -15.14
CA ASP A 76 2.13 13.26 -15.13
C ASP A 76 2.53 13.84 -13.76
N GLU A 77 1.60 14.53 -13.12
CA GLU A 77 1.79 15.13 -11.79
C GLU A 77 1.28 14.23 -10.63
N HIS A 78 0.76 13.04 -10.93
CA HIS A 78 0.12 12.17 -9.96
C HIS A 78 1.02 10.98 -9.59
N MET A 79 1.40 10.90 -8.32
CA MET A 79 2.11 9.74 -7.77
C MET A 79 1.13 8.84 -7.00
N PHE A 80 1.05 7.59 -7.43
CA PHE A 80 0.32 6.53 -6.74
C PHE A 80 1.32 5.64 -6.02
N ILE A 81 1.08 5.36 -4.74
CA ILE A 81 1.92 4.47 -3.92
C ILE A 81 1.07 3.25 -3.53
N SER A 82 1.61 2.07 -3.75
CA SER A 82 1.00 0.80 -3.36
C SER A 82 0.83 0.67 -1.86
N GLY A 83 -0.05 -0.21 -1.43
CA GLY A 83 -0.22 -0.54 -0.02
C GLY A 83 1.12 -0.89 0.64
N GLN A 84 1.42 -0.22 1.74
CA GLN A 84 2.60 -0.45 2.55
C GLN A 84 2.23 -1.24 3.79
N ILE A 85 3.06 -2.20 4.14
CA ILE A 85 2.98 -2.99 5.38
C ILE A 85 4.27 -2.73 6.15
N GLY A 86 4.21 -2.71 7.47
CA GLY A 86 5.37 -2.47 8.35
C GLY A 86 6.36 -3.64 8.38
N LEU A 87 6.77 -4.15 7.22
CA LEU A 87 7.74 -5.22 7.12
C LEU A 87 9.17 -4.72 7.32
N ILE A 88 10.00 -5.54 7.93
CA ILE A 88 11.46 -5.33 7.97
C ILE A 88 11.99 -5.61 6.55
N PRO A 89 12.60 -4.63 5.84
CA PRO A 89 12.96 -4.80 4.44
C PRO A 89 13.94 -5.95 4.17
N ALA A 90 14.84 -6.21 5.11
CA ALA A 90 15.89 -7.20 4.96
C ALA A 90 15.38 -8.65 4.88
N ASN A 91 14.20 -8.94 5.45
CA ASN A 91 13.69 -10.31 5.55
C ASN A 91 12.17 -10.44 5.32
N LEU A 92 11.48 -9.34 5.06
CA LEU A 92 10.03 -9.27 4.83
C LEU A 92 9.20 -9.85 5.99
N SER A 93 9.69 -9.77 7.22
CA SER A 93 8.94 -10.16 8.41
C SER A 93 8.36 -8.96 9.13
N LEU A 94 7.28 -9.16 9.87
CA LEU A 94 6.78 -8.16 10.81
C LEU A 94 7.71 -8.08 12.04
N PRO A 95 7.88 -6.88 12.64
CA PRO A 95 8.67 -6.72 13.86
C PRO A 95 8.07 -7.53 15.03
N LEU A 96 8.93 -7.98 15.91
CA LEU A 96 8.54 -8.65 17.16
C LEU A 96 9.10 -7.86 18.36
N PRO A 97 8.28 -7.70 19.43
CA PRO A 97 6.88 -8.08 19.58
C PRO A 97 5.96 -7.33 18.60
N LYS A 98 4.80 -7.90 18.29
CA LYS A 98 3.81 -7.22 17.44
C LYS A 98 3.30 -5.97 18.16
N ASP A 99 3.55 -4.83 17.57
CA ASP A 99 3.17 -3.53 18.12
C ASP A 99 2.67 -2.61 16.99
N PRO A 100 1.39 -2.18 17.05
CA PRO A 100 0.82 -1.31 16.04
C PRO A 100 1.56 0.01 15.85
N ALA A 101 2.17 0.57 16.90
CA ALA A 101 2.93 1.81 16.79
C ALA A 101 4.21 1.62 15.98
N THR A 102 4.96 0.55 16.25
CA THR A 102 6.15 0.17 15.48
C THR A 102 5.81 -0.15 14.04
N GLU A 103 4.73 -0.89 13.79
CA GLU A 103 4.28 -1.20 12.44
C GLU A 103 3.88 0.07 11.68
N THR A 104 3.14 0.99 12.32
CA THR A 104 2.77 2.28 11.73
C THR A 104 3.99 3.12 11.39
N ALA A 105 4.97 3.21 12.30
CA ALA A 105 6.21 3.94 12.05
C ALA A 105 6.99 3.39 10.84
N LEU A 106 7.05 2.07 10.68
CA LEU A 106 7.67 1.43 9.52
C LEU A 106 6.88 1.72 8.23
N VAL A 107 5.55 1.63 8.25
CA VAL A 107 4.70 1.96 7.10
C VAL A 107 4.96 3.38 6.62
N LEU A 108 4.96 4.36 7.53
CA LEU A 108 5.23 5.76 7.20
C LEU A 108 6.66 5.95 6.66
N GLN A 109 7.64 5.28 7.27
CA GLN A 109 9.02 5.32 6.78
C GLN A 109 9.14 4.74 5.36
N HIS A 110 8.49 3.60 5.07
CA HIS A 110 8.51 2.98 3.74
C HIS A 110 7.85 3.88 2.71
N THR A 111 6.69 4.44 3.03
CA THR A 111 5.97 5.39 2.16
C THR A 111 6.88 6.57 1.77
N ASN A 112 7.56 7.17 2.75
CA ASN A 112 8.46 8.28 2.51
C ASN A 112 9.67 7.88 1.64
N ARG A 113 10.30 6.75 1.94
CA ARG A 113 11.44 6.26 1.15
C ARG A 113 11.06 5.95 -0.30
N VAL A 114 9.89 5.36 -0.52
CA VAL A 114 9.35 5.10 -1.85
C VAL A 114 9.08 6.41 -2.59
N ALA A 115 8.42 7.37 -1.95
CA ALA A 115 8.16 8.69 -2.52
C ALA A 115 9.46 9.43 -2.87
N ASP A 116 10.46 9.39 -1.98
CA ASP A 116 11.76 10.04 -2.22
C ASP A 116 12.55 9.39 -3.37
N ALA A 117 12.47 8.06 -3.52
CA ALA A 117 13.08 7.38 -4.63
C ALA A 117 12.48 7.82 -5.97
N VAL A 118 11.13 7.92 -6.04
CA VAL A 118 10.45 8.41 -7.23
C VAL A 118 10.76 9.88 -7.50
N ARG A 119 10.77 10.74 -6.47
CA ARG A 119 11.16 12.17 -6.62
C ARG A 119 12.54 12.32 -7.23
N LYS A 120 13.51 11.53 -6.78
CA LYS A 120 14.88 11.57 -7.31
C LYS A 120 14.97 11.11 -8.76
N SER A 121 14.19 10.10 -9.16
CA SER A 121 14.19 9.56 -10.53
C SER A 121 13.38 10.40 -11.51
N SER A 122 12.42 11.22 -11.03
CA SER A 122 11.49 12.01 -11.84
C SER A 122 11.90 13.47 -12.06
N GLY A 123 13.18 13.83 -11.88
CA GLY A 123 13.59 15.21 -12.02
C GLY A 123 13.07 16.12 -10.90
N GLN A 124 12.91 15.58 -9.68
CA GLN A 124 12.46 16.31 -8.48
C GLN A 124 10.95 16.69 -8.52
N TRP A 125 10.08 15.76 -8.83
CA TRP A 125 8.65 15.94 -8.64
C TRP A 125 8.32 16.53 -7.25
N LYS A 126 7.52 17.62 -7.21
CA LYS A 126 7.27 18.43 -6.02
C LYS A 126 5.85 18.29 -5.44
N GLY A 127 5.10 17.28 -5.85
CA GLY A 127 3.75 17.08 -5.36
C GLY A 127 3.68 16.77 -3.87
N ASN A 128 2.50 16.99 -3.30
CA ASN A 128 2.17 16.70 -1.91
C ASN A 128 1.17 15.55 -1.84
N THR A 129 1.11 14.87 -0.69
CA THR A 129 0.10 13.85 -0.44
C THR A 129 -1.30 14.46 -0.45
N GLN A 130 -2.15 13.97 -1.31
CA GLN A 130 -3.56 14.40 -1.43
C GLN A 130 -4.49 13.47 -0.66
N LEU A 131 -4.17 12.18 -0.63
CA LEU A 131 -4.97 11.15 0.01
C LEU A 131 -4.07 10.06 0.58
N ALA A 132 -4.33 9.64 1.81
CA ALA A 132 -3.80 8.44 2.42
C ALA A 132 -4.94 7.63 3.05
N ILE A 133 -5.01 6.34 2.74
CA ILE A 133 -6.02 5.43 3.28
C ILE A 133 -5.32 4.45 4.22
N TYR A 134 -5.78 4.39 5.47
CA TYR A 134 -5.27 3.48 6.48
C TYR A 134 -6.28 2.37 6.75
N TRP A 135 -5.86 1.14 6.51
CA TRP A 135 -6.66 -0.05 6.76
C TRP A 135 -6.31 -0.63 8.12
N LEU A 136 -7.23 -0.56 9.06
CA LEU A 136 -7.03 -0.97 10.44
C LEU A 136 -7.84 -2.24 10.74
N VAL A 137 -7.19 -3.23 11.39
CA VAL A 137 -7.87 -4.44 11.86
C VAL A 137 -8.78 -4.12 13.04
N TYR A 138 -8.29 -3.27 13.96
CA TYR A 138 -9.03 -2.90 15.17
C TYR A 138 -9.22 -1.40 15.24
N ARG A 139 -10.44 -0.99 15.60
CA ARG A 139 -10.84 0.42 15.68
C ARG A 139 -10.05 1.20 16.74
N GLU A 140 -9.69 0.55 17.83
CA GLU A 140 -8.91 1.15 18.91
C GLU A 140 -7.54 1.66 18.47
N HIS A 141 -6.98 1.14 17.39
CA HIS A 141 -5.70 1.60 16.85
C HIS A 141 -5.79 2.96 16.12
N ALA A 142 -6.99 3.45 15.81
CA ALA A 142 -7.17 4.66 15.00
C ALA A 142 -6.53 5.90 15.63
N ALA A 143 -6.69 6.08 16.93
CA ALA A 143 -6.12 7.22 17.62
C ALA A 143 -4.58 7.22 17.60
N GLY A 144 -3.97 6.04 17.78
CA GLY A 144 -2.52 5.89 17.71
C GLY A 144 -1.96 6.15 16.30
N VAL A 145 -2.64 5.65 15.27
CA VAL A 145 -2.25 5.91 13.88
C VAL A 145 -2.40 7.40 13.54
N ALA A 146 -3.49 8.05 13.96
CA ALA A 146 -3.69 9.48 13.77
C ALA A 146 -2.55 10.30 14.41
N ALA A 147 -2.21 10.01 15.67
CA ALA A 147 -1.13 10.68 16.36
C ALA A 147 0.25 10.47 15.67
N ALA A 148 0.52 9.27 15.16
CA ALA A 148 1.73 9.00 14.41
C ALA A 148 1.79 9.80 13.09
N CYS A 149 0.67 9.94 12.39
CA CYS A 149 0.58 10.74 11.17
C CYS A 149 0.79 12.24 11.45
N GLU A 150 0.22 12.78 12.53
CA GLU A 150 0.42 14.15 12.95
C GLU A 150 1.88 14.43 13.31
N LEU A 151 2.52 13.51 14.05
CA LEU A 151 3.93 13.64 14.40
C LEU A 151 4.83 13.68 13.14
N VAL A 152 4.58 12.80 12.18
CA VAL A 152 5.33 12.75 10.92
C VAL A 152 5.10 14.03 10.09
N ALA A 153 3.89 14.56 10.05
CA ALA A 153 3.59 15.83 9.39
C ALA A 153 4.31 17.01 10.04
N THR A 154 4.42 17.03 11.38
CA THR A 154 5.07 18.09 12.14
C THR A 154 6.60 18.11 11.94
N VAL A 155 7.22 16.96 11.73
CA VAL A 155 8.67 16.83 11.48
C VAL A 155 9.07 17.20 10.04
N GLY A 156 8.11 17.69 9.22
CA GLY A 156 8.39 18.18 7.88
C GLY A 156 8.42 17.10 6.80
N ILE A 157 7.97 15.91 7.12
CA ILE A 157 7.66 14.88 6.15
C ILE A 157 6.23 15.18 5.67
N LEU A 158 6.14 15.86 4.54
CA LEU A 158 4.92 16.40 3.95
C LEU A 158 3.78 15.38 3.85
N LEU A 159 2.90 15.40 4.83
CA LEU A 159 1.57 14.83 4.72
C LEU A 159 0.56 15.97 4.91
N SER A 160 0.24 16.69 3.84
CA SER A 160 -1.03 17.42 3.78
C SER A 160 -2.12 16.37 3.64
N THR A 161 -2.73 15.97 4.76
CA THR A 161 -3.56 14.78 4.80
C THR A 161 -5.02 15.13 4.93
N SER A 162 -5.79 14.76 3.90
CA SER A 162 -7.13 14.26 4.14
C SER A 162 -7.00 12.76 4.46
N SER A 163 -6.78 12.42 5.75
CA SER A 163 -6.66 11.03 6.15
C SER A 163 -8.05 10.41 6.26
N HIS A 164 -8.35 9.42 5.44
CA HIS A 164 -9.54 8.59 5.58
C HIS A 164 -9.16 7.28 6.27
N TYR A 165 -9.78 7.01 7.43
CA TYR A 165 -9.61 5.75 8.14
C TYR A 165 -10.72 4.80 7.72
N SER A 166 -10.34 3.73 7.05
CA SER A 166 -11.25 2.64 6.71
C SER A 166 -11.03 1.48 7.68
N TYR A 167 -12.09 1.06 8.33
CA TYR A 167 -12.03 -0.08 9.25
C TYR A 167 -12.35 -1.36 8.49
N LEU A 168 -11.48 -2.35 8.60
CA LEU A 168 -11.83 -3.70 8.25
C LEU A 168 -12.89 -4.17 9.27
N ARG A 169 -14.13 -4.36 8.84
CA ARG A 169 -15.17 -4.87 9.71
C ARG A 169 -14.87 -6.34 10.01
N SER A 170 -14.20 -6.58 11.14
CA SER A 170 -14.08 -7.93 11.69
C SER A 170 -15.46 -8.36 12.22
N GLY A 171 -16.20 -9.09 11.41
CA GLY A 171 -17.34 -9.84 11.92
C GLY A 171 -16.82 -11.06 12.63
N LYS A 172 -16.89 -11.06 13.97
CA LYS A 172 -16.63 -12.19 14.89
C LYS A 172 -15.15 -12.55 15.12
N GLU A 173 -14.83 -12.78 16.40
CA GLU A 173 -13.64 -13.49 16.84
C GLU A 173 -13.42 -14.75 15.98
N HIS A 174 -12.29 -14.80 15.31
CA HIS A 174 -11.96 -15.92 14.43
C HIS A 174 -11.60 -17.15 15.25
N THR A 175 -12.56 -18.02 15.41
CA THR A 175 -12.35 -19.45 15.68
C THR A 175 -12.86 -20.32 14.52
N ASP A 176 -12.88 -19.81 13.29
CA ASP A 176 -13.24 -20.68 12.17
C ASP A 176 -12.75 -20.19 10.81
N ASN A 177 -12.43 -21.13 9.92
CA ASN A 177 -11.94 -21.00 8.56
C ASN A 177 -12.92 -20.30 7.61
N SER A 178 -13.34 -19.08 7.89
CA SER A 178 -14.18 -18.35 6.96
C SER A 178 -13.34 -17.67 5.89
N VAL A 179 -13.70 -17.95 4.65
CA VAL A 179 -13.11 -17.38 3.42
C VAL A 179 -13.27 -15.86 3.43
N GLY A 180 -12.17 -15.13 3.69
CA GLY A 180 -12.17 -13.67 3.60
C GLY A 180 -12.27 -13.22 2.14
N ASN A 181 -13.17 -12.29 1.86
CA ASN A 181 -13.29 -11.65 0.55
C ASN A 181 -12.15 -10.65 0.35
N THR A 182 -11.74 -10.42 -0.88
CA THR A 182 -10.59 -9.57 -1.21
C THR A 182 -11.04 -8.35 -2.02
N LEU A 183 -10.74 -7.16 -1.51
CA LEU A 183 -10.83 -5.88 -2.23
C LEU A 183 -9.44 -5.52 -2.77
N ILE A 184 -9.37 -5.11 -4.02
CA ILE A 184 -8.16 -4.61 -4.67
C ILE A 184 -8.45 -3.21 -5.19
N THR A 185 -7.69 -2.24 -4.73
CA THR A 185 -7.78 -0.84 -5.14
C THR A 185 -6.47 -0.37 -5.74
#